data_e5870b6920da7ae8f09df7cac427a981
#
_entry.id   e5870b6920da7ae8f09df7cac427a981
#
_cell.length_a   1.000
_cell.length_b   1.000
_cell.length_c   1.000
_cell.angle_alpha   90.00
_cell.angle_beta   90.00
_cell.angle_gamma   90.00
#
_symmetry.space_group_name_H-M   'P 1'
#
loop_
_entity.id
_entity.type
_entity.pdbx_description
1 polymer ?
#
loop_
_entity_poly.entity_id
_entity_poly.type
_entity_poly.pdbx_seq_one_letter_code
_entity_poly.pdbx_strand_id
1 'polypeptide(L)'
;MCIRDSASAMIKRKLDEKRLTNATKIIQIDDEYQIKSKYFNIGFFKTNHSIPESMGIIINSPNGRIVETGDFKFDLSPVGDPADYQKMSFLGETGVTLLMSDSTNSEVPTFSISEKKVANSVQEEFRKTEGRLIVATFASNVHRVQQIVEAAVKFNRKILVYGRSMENNIQVSRAMGYIKCPDKFFIKSEQAKKLPDNEILILCTGSQGEALAALSRIANGTHKYVKIKPGDTVVFSSNPIPGNAYSVNVVVNKLFRAGAKVLTNTAFNNLHTSGHASQEEQKLMMLLTRPKYFFPVHGEYRMLKIHAELSQDVGIPPENSFVLSNGDTILLNNGEARLGPRIHVEDIYVDGNDISGLSTAVLRDRQMLSEDGMVSILISMDSRSGKLLTRPVIISRGFVYMKDSFHMIREAEKLVETNLSKLLQGKTTFGEIKNTTRDTLSSYFYRKTKRNPMIIPVIMNKKS
;
A
#
# COMPACT_ATOMS: atom_id res chain seq x y z
N MET A 1 -1.54 -1.32 20.48
CA MET A 1 -0.87 -2.24 19.57
C MET A 1 0.03 -3.12 20.39
N CYS A 2 -0.30 -4.40 20.46
CA CYS A 2 0.38 -5.38 21.33
C CYS A 2 1.51 -6.00 20.51
N ILE A 3 2.77 -5.93 20.99
CA ILE A 3 3.92 -6.12 20.11
C ILE A 3 5.08 -6.70 20.93
N ARG A 4 5.73 -7.75 20.40
CA ARG A 4 7.02 -8.23 20.85
C ARG A 4 8.19 -7.35 20.36
N ASP A 5 9.41 -7.73 20.70
CA ASP A 5 10.62 -6.91 20.61
C ASP A 5 10.90 -6.32 19.20
N SER A 6 10.69 -7.07 18.12
CA SER A 6 10.97 -6.62 16.75
C SER A 6 10.06 -5.47 16.31
N ALA A 7 8.76 -5.65 16.49
CA ALA A 7 7.78 -4.63 16.15
C ALA A 7 7.87 -3.42 17.10
N SER A 8 8.15 -3.66 18.42
CA SER A 8 8.41 -2.58 19.38
C SER A 8 9.58 -1.68 18.95
N ALA A 9 10.69 -2.26 18.50
CA ALA A 9 11.85 -1.49 18.04
C ALA A 9 11.54 -0.68 16.78
N MET A 10 10.81 -1.25 15.83
CA MET A 10 10.36 -0.54 14.61
C MET A 10 9.42 0.62 14.95
N ILE A 11 8.49 0.42 15.90
CA ILE A 11 7.56 1.46 16.34
C ILE A 11 8.28 2.55 17.11
N LYS A 12 9.16 2.21 18.07
CA LYS A 12 9.96 3.21 18.79
C LYS A 12 10.65 4.15 17.82
N ARG A 13 11.27 3.60 16.78
CA ARG A 13 11.92 4.41 15.76
C ARG A 13 10.93 5.32 15.01
N LYS A 14 9.75 4.83 14.64
CA LYS A 14 8.71 5.65 14.01
C LYS A 14 8.21 6.77 14.93
N LEU A 15 8.07 6.48 16.21
CA LEU A 15 7.71 7.48 17.21
C LEU A 15 8.81 8.53 17.37
N ASP A 16 10.08 8.12 17.35
CA ASP A 16 11.23 9.04 17.38
C ASP A 16 11.26 9.95 16.15
N GLU A 17 11.07 9.39 14.94
CA GLU A 17 10.97 10.15 13.69
C GLU A 17 9.85 11.21 13.74
N LYS A 18 8.76 10.93 14.46
CA LYS A 18 7.60 11.83 14.65
C LYS A 18 7.64 12.64 15.94
N ARG A 19 8.68 12.50 16.76
CA ARG A 19 8.83 13.13 18.09
C ARG A 19 7.69 12.80 19.08
N LEU A 20 7.14 11.59 18.97
CA LEU A 20 6.03 11.11 19.80
C LEU A 20 6.45 10.15 20.91
N THR A 21 7.73 9.84 21.05
CA THR A 21 8.26 8.87 22.02
C THR A 21 7.88 9.20 23.46
N ASN A 22 7.97 10.48 23.84
CA ASN A 22 7.64 10.93 25.20
C ASN A 22 6.12 10.97 25.48
N ALA A 23 5.29 10.99 24.43
CA ALA A 23 3.83 11.00 24.54
C ALA A 23 3.21 9.59 24.45
N THR A 24 4.04 8.55 24.24
CA THR A 24 3.56 7.20 23.97
C THR A 24 4.17 6.19 24.93
N LYS A 25 3.32 5.41 25.61
CA LYS A 25 3.75 4.24 26.40
C LYS A 25 3.60 2.99 25.53
N ILE A 26 4.71 2.31 25.26
CA ILE A 26 4.72 1.00 24.60
C ILE A 26 4.75 -0.08 25.68
N ILE A 27 3.83 -1.03 25.62
CA ILE A 27 3.79 -2.21 26.46
C ILE A 27 4.13 -3.41 25.58
N GLN A 28 5.23 -4.06 25.87
CA GLN A 28 5.63 -5.31 25.24
C GLN A 28 4.84 -6.45 25.86
N ILE A 29 4.36 -7.34 25.03
CA ILE A 29 3.55 -8.49 25.45
C ILE A 29 4.03 -9.75 24.75
N ASP A 30 3.68 -10.89 25.32
CA ASP A 30 3.78 -12.21 24.73
C ASP A 30 2.41 -12.90 24.69
N ASP A 31 2.37 -14.14 24.24
CA ASP A 31 1.15 -14.93 24.15
C ASP A 31 0.58 -15.36 25.51
N GLU A 32 1.35 -15.24 26.59
CA GLU A 32 0.90 -15.48 27.97
C GLU A 32 0.37 -14.20 28.66
N TYR A 33 0.65 -13.04 28.07
CA TYR A 33 0.24 -11.76 28.65
C TYR A 33 -1.28 -11.59 28.64
N GLN A 34 -1.82 -10.99 29.70
CA GLN A 34 -3.24 -10.70 29.82
C GLN A 34 -3.47 -9.24 30.21
N ILE A 35 -4.43 -8.62 29.54
CA ILE A 35 -4.93 -7.30 29.90
C ILE A 35 -6.29 -7.47 30.56
N LYS A 36 -6.38 -7.14 31.85
CA LYS A 36 -7.61 -7.25 32.64
C LYS A 36 -8.20 -5.88 32.88
N SER A 37 -9.46 -5.72 32.57
CA SER A 37 -10.26 -4.55 32.96
C SER A 37 -11.51 -4.98 33.72
N LYS A 38 -12.38 -4.05 34.08
CA LYS A 38 -13.64 -4.36 34.80
C LYS A 38 -14.54 -5.34 34.01
N TYR A 39 -14.54 -5.24 32.66
CA TYR A 39 -15.49 -5.98 31.82
C TYR A 39 -14.81 -6.89 30.80
N PHE A 40 -13.52 -6.69 30.54
CA PHE A 40 -12.79 -7.41 29.51
C PHE A 40 -11.55 -8.09 30.09
N ASN A 41 -11.33 -9.32 29.64
CA ASN A 41 -10.06 -10.02 29.79
C ASN A 41 -9.55 -10.32 28.37
N ILE A 42 -8.42 -9.71 28.00
CA ILE A 42 -7.82 -9.83 26.68
C ILE A 42 -6.57 -10.69 26.78
N GLY A 43 -6.51 -11.74 26.01
CA GLY A 43 -5.37 -12.63 25.85
C GLY A 43 -4.91 -12.70 24.40
N PHE A 44 -3.88 -13.47 24.13
CA PHE A 44 -3.24 -13.55 22.84
C PHE A 44 -2.89 -15.00 22.48
N PHE A 45 -2.73 -15.30 21.19
CA PHE A 45 -2.22 -16.58 20.70
C PHE A 45 -1.30 -16.35 19.50
N LYS A 46 -0.29 -17.19 19.34
CA LYS A 46 0.67 -17.07 18.23
C LYS A 46 0.04 -17.43 16.91
N THR A 47 0.30 -16.60 15.90
CA THR A 47 0.01 -16.88 14.49
C THR A 47 1.29 -16.77 13.66
N ASN A 48 1.28 -17.26 12.43
CA ASN A 48 2.37 -17.00 11.48
C ASN A 48 1.97 -15.90 10.52
N HIS A 49 2.93 -15.03 10.21
CA HIS A 49 2.82 -14.01 9.18
C HIS A 49 4.22 -13.67 8.63
N SER A 50 4.33 -12.72 7.68
CA SER A 50 5.62 -12.26 7.14
C SER A 50 6.45 -11.45 8.13
N ILE A 51 5.83 -10.93 9.20
CA ILE A 51 6.50 -10.26 10.32
C ILE A 51 6.66 -11.27 11.46
N PRO A 52 7.84 -11.37 12.11
CA PRO A 52 8.01 -12.22 13.28
C PRO A 52 7.03 -11.89 14.40
N GLU A 53 6.63 -12.90 15.15
CA GLU A 53 5.86 -12.77 16.39
C GLU A 53 4.44 -12.20 16.21
N SER A 54 3.80 -12.51 15.08
CA SER A 54 2.39 -12.19 14.87
C SER A 54 1.49 -12.90 15.87
N MET A 55 0.43 -12.21 16.31
CA MET A 55 -0.50 -12.73 17.29
C MET A 55 -1.94 -12.40 16.92
N GLY A 56 -2.84 -13.35 17.18
CA GLY A 56 -4.27 -13.11 17.28
C GLY A 56 -4.66 -12.68 18.69
N ILE A 57 -5.86 -12.13 18.80
CA ILE A 57 -6.41 -11.51 20.02
C ILE A 57 -7.64 -12.30 20.48
N ILE A 58 -7.72 -12.55 21.80
CA ILE A 58 -8.87 -13.17 22.45
C ILE A 58 -9.47 -12.13 23.38
N ILE A 59 -10.73 -11.77 23.17
CA ILE A 59 -11.46 -10.83 24.02
C ILE A 59 -12.58 -11.57 24.72
N ASN A 60 -12.43 -11.80 26.01
CA ASN A 60 -13.50 -12.35 26.85
C ASN A 60 -14.30 -11.21 27.47
N SER A 61 -15.60 -11.19 27.25
CA SER A 61 -16.53 -10.25 27.82
C SER A 61 -17.72 -10.97 28.47
N PRO A 62 -18.54 -10.31 29.30
CA PRO A 62 -19.79 -10.89 29.82
C PRO A 62 -20.76 -11.30 28.72
N ASN A 63 -20.65 -10.72 27.52
CA ASN A 63 -21.55 -10.96 26.40
C ASN A 63 -21.06 -12.06 25.45
N GLY A 64 -19.87 -12.61 25.66
CA GLY A 64 -19.28 -13.66 24.83
C GLY A 64 -17.81 -13.45 24.54
N ARG A 65 -17.23 -14.45 23.91
CA ARG A 65 -15.81 -14.44 23.49
C ARG A 65 -15.68 -14.05 22.04
N ILE A 66 -14.85 -13.06 21.78
CA ILE A 66 -14.45 -12.65 20.43
C ILE A 66 -13.03 -13.09 20.20
N VAL A 67 -12.73 -13.70 19.05
CA VAL A 67 -11.40 -14.03 18.59
C VAL A 67 -11.13 -13.25 17.31
N GLU A 68 -9.99 -12.58 17.25
CA GLU A 68 -9.50 -11.85 16.07
C GLU A 68 -8.14 -12.43 15.71
N THR A 69 -7.98 -12.85 14.42
CA THR A 69 -6.81 -13.62 13.99
C THR A 69 -5.55 -12.78 13.83
N GLY A 70 -5.67 -11.48 13.67
CA GLY A 70 -4.63 -10.68 13.01
C GLY A 70 -4.39 -11.15 11.59
N ASP A 71 -3.40 -10.60 10.94
CA ASP A 71 -2.91 -11.15 9.67
C ASP A 71 -2.24 -12.50 9.96
N PHE A 72 -2.70 -13.56 9.30
CA PHE A 72 -2.21 -14.89 9.61
C PHE A 72 -2.08 -15.80 8.39
N LYS A 73 -1.28 -16.83 8.52
CA LYS A 73 -1.30 -18.05 7.72
C LYS A 73 -0.96 -19.26 8.59
N PHE A 74 -1.12 -20.47 8.07
CA PHE A 74 -0.66 -21.70 8.70
C PHE A 74 0.57 -22.25 7.95
N ASP A 75 1.76 -21.84 8.37
CA ASP A 75 3.00 -22.42 7.84
C ASP A 75 3.43 -23.61 8.71
N LEU A 76 3.27 -24.83 8.18
CA LEU A 76 3.62 -26.07 8.90
C LEU A 76 5.14 -26.30 9.02
N SER A 77 5.95 -25.50 8.34
CA SER A 77 7.42 -25.49 8.46
C SER A 77 7.96 -24.04 8.46
N PRO A 78 7.57 -23.24 9.45
CA PRO A 78 7.89 -21.82 9.49
C PRO A 78 9.39 -21.58 9.70
N VAL A 79 9.85 -20.37 9.39
CA VAL A 79 11.21 -19.91 9.68
C VAL A 79 11.34 -19.48 11.16
N GLY A 80 10.25 -19.00 11.76
CA GLY A 80 10.16 -18.65 13.18
C GLY A 80 9.40 -19.68 14.00
N ASP A 81 8.79 -19.23 15.09
CA ASP A 81 7.95 -20.07 15.93
C ASP A 81 6.70 -20.57 15.16
N PRO A 82 6.21 -21.78 15.41
CA PRO A 82 4.95 -22.26 14.85
C PRO A 82 3.75 -21.49 15.44
N ALA A 83 2.64 -21.49 14.70
CA ALA A 83 1.36 -21.02 15.21
C ALA A 83 0.88 -21.92 16.38
N ASP A 84 0.14 -21.34 17.32
CA ASP A 84 -0.37 -22.09 18.48
C ASP A 84 -1.70 -22.78 18.18
N TYR A 85 -1.60 -23.91 17.45
CA TYR A 85 -2.76 -24.73 17.07
C TYR A 85 -3.50 -25.29 18.29
N GLN A 86 -2.79 -25.57 19.40
CA GLN A 86 -3.39 -26.12 20.62
C GLN A 86 -4.29 -25.06 21.28
N LYS A 87 -3.82 -23.82 21.40
CA LYS A 87 -4.61 -22.73 21.96
C LYS A 87 -5.83 -22.40 21.10
N MET A 88 -5.69 -22.45 19.76
CA MET A 88 -6.81 -22.27 18.84
C MET A 88 -7.87 -23.39 19.01
N SER A 89 -7.46 -24.65 19.11
CA SER A 89 -8.36 -25.79 19.35
C SER A 89 -9.03 -25.67 20.73
N PHE A 90 -8.29 -25.30 21.76
CA PHE A 90 -8.84 -25.06 23.11
C PHE A 90 -9.88 -23.93 23.12
N LEU A 91 -9.68 -22.88 22.33
CA LEU A 91 -10.68 -21.81 22.15
C LEU A 91 -11.98 -22.38 21.56
N GLY A 92 -11.86 -23.28 20.56
CA GLY A 92 -13.04 -23.96 19.97
C GLY A 92 -13.78 -24.86 20.94
N GLU A 93 -13.06 -25.57 21.82
CA GLU A 93 -13.64 -26.43 22.88
C GLU A 93 -14.34 -25.60 23.95
N THR A 94 -13.75 -24.45 24.33
CA THR A 94 -14.29 -23.57 25.37
C THR A 94 -15.31 -22.56 24.89
N GLY A 95 -15.56 -22.50 23.57
CA GLY A 95 -16.57 -21.69 22.90
C GLY A 95 -16.07 -20.34 22.43
N VAL A 96 -16.24 -20.06 21.15
CA VAL A 96 -16.01 -18.77 20.50
C VAL A 96 -17.36 -18.24 19.99
N THR A 97 -17.76 -17.06 20.47
CA THR A 97 -19.00 -16.44 20.05
C THR A 97 -18.85 -15.81 18.68
N LEU A 98 -17.79 -15.04 18.45
CA LEU A 98 -17.54 -14.35 17.19
C LEU A 98 -16.07 -14.53 16.80
N LEU A 99 -15.83 -15.02 15.60
CA LEU A 99 -14.52 -15.01 14.97
C LEU A 99 -14.44 -13.87 13.95
N MET A 100 -13.41 -13.03 14.09
CA MET A 100 -13.00 -12.04 13.10
C MET A 100 -11.72 -12.56 12.43
N SER A 101 -11.72 -12.74 11.10
CA SER A 101 -10.60 -13.39 10.42
C SER A 101 -10.17 -12.70 9.13
N ASP A 102 -8.85 -12.65 8.92
CA ASP A 102 -8.19 -12.10 7.72
C ASP A 102 -8.67 -12.76 6.44
N SER A 103 -9.07 -11.95 5.46
CA SER A 103 -9.66 -12.38 4.18
C SER A 103 -8.77 -12.13 2.97
N THR A 104 -7.55 -11.61 3.15
CA THR A 104 -6.68 -11.10 2.06
C THR A 104 -6.50 -12.10 0.91
N ASN A 105 -6.37 -13.38 1.19
CA ASN A 105 -6.16 -14.44 0.18
C ASN A 105 -7.37 -15.37 0.00
N SER A 106 -8.57 -14.95 0.31
CA SER A 106 -9.77 -15.79 0.14
C SER A 106 -10.07 -16.19 -1.31
N GLU A 107 -9.45 -15.54 -2.28
CA GLU A 107 -9.53 -15.89 -3.70
C GLU A 107 -8.52 -17.00 -4.11
N VAL A 108 -7.58 -17.34 -3.24
CA VAL A 108 -6.51 -18.29 -3.54
C VAL A 108 -6.89 -19.67 -3.01
N PRO A 109 -7.12 -20.67 -3.88
CA PRO A 109 -7.41 -22.04 -3.45
C PRO A 109 -6.20 -22.69 -2.77
N THR A 110 -6.44 -23.82 -2.09
CA THR A 110 -5.42 -24.63 -1.43
C THR A 110 -4.75 -23.97 -0.22
N PHE A 111 -3.58 -24.47 0.19
CA PHE A 111 -2.74 -23.91 1.25
C PHE A 111 -1.71 -22.95 0.65
N SER A 112 -1.31 -21.93 1.43
CA SER A 112 -0.18 -21.09 1.09
C SER A 112 1.14 -21.90 1.12
N ILE A 113 2.10 -21.48 0.32
CA ILE A 113 3.41 -22.14 0.26
C ILE A 113 4.21 -21.77 1.51
N SER A 114 4.93 -22.76 2.10
CA SER A 114 5.82 -22.50 3.23
C SER A 114 6.98 -21.57 2.87
N GLU A 115 7.37 -20.70 3.80
CA GLU A 115 8.54 -19.85 3.69
C GLU A 115 9.83 -20.65 3.48
N LYS A 116 9.95 -21.86 4.04
CA LYS A 116 11.08 -22.74 3.82
C LYS A 116 11.22 -23.18 2.36
N LYS A 117 10.09 -23.43 1.67
CA LYS A 117 10.09 -23.76 0.23
C LYS A 117 10.57 -22.59 -0.61
N VAL A 118 10.16 -21.38 -0.25
CA VAL A 118 10.63 -20.16 -0.92
C VAL A 118 12.13 -19.94 -0.68
N ALA A 119 12.63 -20.20 0.54
CA ALA A 119 14.06 -20.12 0.82
C ALA A 119 14.88 -21.02 -0.11
N ASN A 120 14.40 -22.26 -0.35
CA ASN A 120 15.08 -23.19 -1.26
C ASN A 120 15.08 -22.67 -2.71
N SER A 121 13.97 -22.11 -3.18
CA SER A 121 13.89 -21.49 -4.52
C SER A 121 14.82 -20.29 -4.66
N VAL A 122 14.89 -19.43 -3.64
CA VAL A 122 15.82 -18.28 -3.61
C VAL A 122 17.26 -18.79 -3.65
N GLN A 123 17.64 -19.78 -2.83
CA GLN A 123 18.99 -20.35 -2.84
C GLN A 123 19.36 -20.95 -4.21
N GLU A 124 18.41 -21.56 -4.92
CA GLU A 124 18.63 -22.08 -6.27
C GLU A 124 18.98 -20.96 -7.27
N GLU A 125 18.35 -19.78 -7.14
CA GLU A 125 18.70 -18.63 -7.98
C GLU A 125 20.09 -18.06 -7.63
N PHE A 126 20.51 -18.10 -6.35
CA PHE A 126 21.90 -17.77 -5.99
C PHE A 126 22.90 -18.71 -6.63
N ARG A 127 22.58 -20.00 -6.70
CA ARG A 127 23.45 -21.02 -7.33
C ARG A 127 23.58 -20.85 -8.84
N LYS A 128 22.47 -20.50 -9.52
CA LYS A 128 22.40 -20.37 -10.99
C LYS A 128 22.96 -19.05 -11.53
N THR A 129 23.03 -18.02 -10.68
CA THR A 129 23.39 -16.67 -11.14
C THR A 129 24.92 -16.49 -11.19
N GLU A 130 25.48 -16.33 -12.39
CA GLU A 130 26.90 -16.12 -12.62
C GLU A 130 27.31 -14.63 -12.49
N GLY A 131 26.38 -13.69 -12.72
CA GLY A 131 26.57 -12.25 -12.58
C GLY A 131 26.18 -11.71 -11.21
N ARG A 132 25.93 -10.38 -11.15
CA ARG A 132 25.38 -9.75 -9.95
C ARG A 132 23.93 -10.22 -9.75
N LEU A 133 23.59 -10.46 -8.51
CA LEU A 133 22.24 -10.78 -8.11
C LEU A 133 21.60 -9.54 -7.44
N ILE A 134 20.45 -9.13 -7.91
CA ILE A 134 19.68 -8.00 -7.37
C ILE A 134 18.35 -8.56 -6.89
N VAL A 135 18.09 -8.48 -5.59
CA VAL A 135 16.85 -9.00 -5.00
C VAL A 135 16.02 -7.86 -4.45
N ALA A 136 14.81 -7.72 -4.94
CA ALA A 136 13.84 -6.77 -4.44
C ALA A 136 12.75 -7.49 -3.63
N THR A 137 12.52 -7.03 -2.41
CA THR A 137 11.50 -7.58 -1.51
C THR A 137 10.93 -6.50 -0.58
N PHE A 138 9.88 -6.84 0.15
CA PHE A 138 9.35 -5.99 1.21
C PHE A 138 10.37 -5.88 2.35
N ALA A 139 10.68 -4.65 2.74
CA ALA A 139 11.59 -4.40 3.86
C ALA A 139 11.03 -4.91 5.21
N SER A 140 9.71 -5.00 5.34
CA SER A 140 9.01 -5.51 6.53
C SER A 140 9.02 -7.04 6.64
N ASN A 141 9.28 -7.77 5.56
CA ASN A 141 9.37 -9.24 5.60
C ASN A 141 10.75 -9.67 6.12
N VAL A 142 10.92 -9.60 7.44
CA VAL A 142 12.19 -9.88 8.13
C VAL A 142 12.67 -11.30 7.88
N HIS A 143 11.77 -12.29 7.86
CA HIS A 143 12.10 -13.69 7.58
C HIS A 143 12.67 -13.87 6.18
N ARG A 144 12.07 -13.24 5.16
CA ARG A 144 12.57 -13.27 3.79
C ARG A 144 13.94 -12.61 3.67
N VAL A 145 14.13 -11.44 4.32
CA VAL A 145 15.42 -10.76 4.35
C VAL A 145 16.49 -11.65 5.00
N GLN A 146 16.18 -12.33 6.12
CA GLN A 146 17.09 -13.29 6.75
C GLN A 146 17.47 -14.44 5.80
N GLN A 147 16.50 -15.03 5.11
CA GLN A 147 16.77 -16.11 4.13
C GLN A 147 17.68 -15.67 2.99
N ILE A 148 17.47 -14.46 2.47
CA ILE A 148 18.31 -13.88 1.41
C ILE A 148 19.73 -13.64 1.93
N VAL A 149 19.86 -13.12 3.15
CA VAL A 149 21.15 -12.87 3.81
C VAL A 149 21.89 -14.19 4.07
N GLU A 150 21.20 -15.21 4.55
CA GLU A 150 21.78 -16.55 4.74
C GLU A 150 22.27 -17.16 3.42
N ALA A 151 21.48 -17.02 2.35
CA ALA A 151 21.90 -17.44 1.02
C ALA A 151 23.13 -16.67 0.55
N ALA A 152 23.21 -15.36 0.79
CA ALA A 152 24.39 -14.57 0.45
C ALA A 152 25.64 -15.06 1.17
N VAL A 153 25.54 -15.34 2.46
CA VAL A 153 26.66 -15.92 3.24
C VAL A 153 27.06 -17.28 2.69
N LYS A 154 26.11 -18.18 2.44
CA LYS A 154 26.32 -19.54 1.92
C LYS A 154 27.05 -19.52 0.56
N PHE A 155 26.68 -18.60 -0.32
CA PHE A 155 27.26 -18.46 -1.67
C PHE A 155 28.37 -17.41 -1.76
N ASN A 156 28.89 -16.95 -0.61
CA ASN A 156 29.99 -15.97 -0.48
C ASN A 156 29.74 -14.66 -1.24
N ARG A 157 28.49 -14.19 -1.33
CA ARG A 157 28.15 -12.90 -1.95
C ARG A 157 28.13 -11.79 -0.92
N LYS A 158 28.84 -10.68 -1.20
CA LYS A 158 28.82 -9.46 -0.40
C LYS A 158 27.53 -8.68 -0.64
N ILE A 159 26.96 -8.12 0.41
CA ILE A 159 25.63 -7.54 0.42
C ILE A 159 25.71 -6.02 0.39
N LEU A 160 25.13 -5.43 -0.64
CA LEU A 160 24.83 -4.01 -0.74
C LEU A 160 23.34 -3.82 -0.46
N VAL A 161 23.01 -2.90 0.42
CA VAL A 161 21.62 -2.60 0.79
C VAL A 161 21.24 -1.22 0.26
N TYR A 162 20.10 -1.14 -0.43
CA TYR A 162 19.58 0.12 -0.94
C TYR A 162 18.09 0.28 -0.67
N GLY A 163 17.75 1.47 -0.18
CA GLY A 163 16.41 1.87 0.23
C GLY A 163 16.35 2.09 1.74
N ARG A 164 15.98 3.31 2.12
CA ARG A 164 15.97 3.76 3.53
C ARG A 164 15.25 2.79 4.47
N SER A 165 14.09 2.29 4.08
CA SER A 165 13.33 1.33 4.89
C SER A 165 14.04 -0.03 4.99
N MET A 166 14.69 -0.51 3.93
CA MET A 166 15.46 -1.77 3.95
C MET A 166 16.68 -1.66 4.87
N GLU A 167 17.48 -0.60 4.71
CA GLU A 167 18.64 -0.33 5.56
C GLU A 167 18.24 -0.26 7.03
N ASN A 168 17.17 0.47 7.32
CA ASN A 168 16.65 0.65 8.66
C ASN A 168 16.17 -0.67 9.28
N ASN A 169 15.37 -1.44 8.55
CA ASN A 169 14.81 -2.69 9.06
C ASN A 169 15.89 -3.75 9.27
N ILE A 170 16.88 -3.84 8.36
CA ILE A 170 18.04 -4.72 8.55
C ILE A 170 18.82 -4.34 9.81
N GLN A 171 19.10 -3.05 10.03
CA GLN A 171 19.81 -2.59 11.21
C GLN A 171 19.08 -2.97 12.50
N VAL A 172 17.77 -2.69 12.58
CA VAL A 172 16.95 -3.04 13.74
C VAL A 172 16.89 -4.55 13.93
N SER A 173 16.60 -5.32 12.88
CA SER A 173 16.46 -6.77 12.95
C SER A 173 17.78 -7.47 13.31
N ARG A 174 18.92 -6.91 12.91
CA ARG A 174 20.24 -7.41 13.36
C ARG A 174 20.48 -7.13 14.84
N ALA A 175 20.16 -5.93 15.29
CA ALA A 175 20.30 -5.57 16.71
C ALA A 175 19.44 -6.46 17.62
N MET A 176 18.28 -6.91 17.11
CA MET A 176 17.35 -7.80 17.81
C MET A 176 17.65 -9.30 17.61
N GLY A 177 18.68 -9.65 16.82
CA GLY A 177 19.08 -11.03 16.58
C GLY A 177 18.21 -11.83 15.58
N TYR A 178 17.26 -11.19 14.89
CA TYR A 178 16.46 -11.82 13.82
C TYR A 178 17.25 -12.02 12.55
N ILE A 179 18.11 -11.06 12.20
CA ILE A 179 19.01 -11.19 11.05
C ILE A 179 20.43 -11.47 11.57
N LYS A 180 20.89 -12.70 11.37
CA LYS A 180 22.20 -13.18 11.78
C LYS A 180 23.14 -13.22 10.58
N CYS A 181 24.14 -12.34 10.56
CA CYS A 181 25.12 -12.26 9.49
C CYS A 181 26.39 -11.60 9.99
N PRO A 182 27.59 -12.14 9.69
CA PRO A 182 28.84 -11.48 10.01
C PRO A 182 28.97 -10.12 9.30
N ASP A 183 29.47 -9.09 9.98
CA ASP A 183 29.57 -7.73 9.46
C ASP A 183 30.35 -7.63 8.15
N LYS A 184 31.37 -8.50 7.96
CA LYS A 184 32.19 -8.54 6.75
C LYS A 184 31.41 -8.80 5.44
N PHE A 185 30.16 -9.26 5.53
CA PHE A 185 29.30 -9.46 4.34
C PHE A 185 28.59 -8.20 3.90
N PHE A 186 28.29 -7.27 4.82
CA PHE A 186 27.70 -5.98 4.45
C PHE A 186 28.80 -5.00 4.04
N ILE A 187 28.74 -4.52 2.79
CA ILE A 187 29.77 -3.66 2.20
C ILE A 187 29.19 -2.36 1.65
N LYS A 188 30.05 -1.36 1.48
CA LYS A 188 29.71 -0.09 0.81
C LYS A 188 29.97 -0.17 -0.70
N SER A 189 29.37 0.75 -1.44
CA SER A 189 29.46 0.81 -2.92
C SER A 189 30.90 0.86 -3.44
N GLU A 190 31.79 1.52 -2.73
CA GLU A 190 33.19 1.66 -3.12
C GLU A 190 33.95 0.33 -3.05
N GLN A 191 33.60 -0.50 -2.06
CA GLN A 191 34.21 -1.83 -1.89
C GLN A 191 33.71 -2.79 -2.97
N ALA A 192 32.46 -2.70 -3.37
CA ALA A 192 31.87 -3.54 -4.40
C ALA A 192 32.53 -3.39 -5.78
N LYS A 193 33.09 -2.22 -6.09
CA LYS A 193 33.80 -1.97 -7.37
C LYS A 193 35.05 -2.85 -7.58
N LYS A 194 35.56 -3.42 -6.49
CA LYS A 194 36.78 -4.26 -6.50
C LYS A 194 36.45 -5.76 -6.53
N LEU A 195 35.19 -6.12 -6.48
CA LEU A 195 34.76 -7.51 -6.42
C LEU A 195 34.24 -7.98 -7.79
N PRO A 196 34.38 -9.27 -8.09
CA PRO A 196 33.76 -9.87 -9.26
C PRO A 196 32.24 -9.89 -9.09
N ASP A 197 31.51 -9.88 -10.21
CA ASP A 197 30.05 -9.76 -10.22
C ASP A 197 29.33 -10.90 -9.49
N ASN A 198 29.86 -12.10 -9.60
CA ASN A 198 29.30 -13.28 -8.92
C ASN A 198 29.47 -13.25 -7.38
N GLU A 199 30.26 -12.32 -6.85
CA GLU A 199 30.37 -12.10 -5.40
C GLU A 199 29.48 -10.95 -4.89
N ILE A 200 28.61 -10.39 -5.72
CA ILE A 200 27.78 -9.25 -5.37
C ILE A 200 26.31 -9.64 -5.26
N LEU A 201 25.69 -9.31 -4.13
CA LEU A 201 24.25 -9.23 -3.92
C LEU A 201 23.85 -7.78 -3.70
N ILE A 202 22.85 -7.31 -4.40
CA ILE A 202 22.16 -6.05 -4.15
C ILE A 202 20.79 -6.35 -3.59
N LEU A 203 20.54 -6.02 -2.34
CA LEU A 203 19.24 -6.15 -1.67
C LEU A 203 18.56 -4.78 -1.60
N CYS A 204 17.36 -4.65 -2.15
CA CYS A 204 16.74 -3.33 -2.30
C CYS A 204 15.22 -3.34 -2.13
N THR A 205 14.67 -2.13 -1.89
CA THR A 205 13.24 -1.86 -1.95
C THR A 205 12.79 -1.56 -3.39
N GLY A 206 11.47 -1.49 -3.61
CA GLY A 206 10.88 -1.12 -4.90
C GLY A 206 10.26 -2.29 -5.66
N SER A 207 10.00 -3.39 -4.96
CA SER A 207 9.32 -4.56 -5.53
C SER A 207 7.86 -4.29 -5.92
N GLN A 208 7.30 -3.14 -5.53
CA GLN A 208 5.94 -2.70 -5.86
C GLN A 208 5.90 -1.61 -6.94
N GLY A 209 7.04 -1.29 -7.55
CA GLY A 209 7.12 -0.32 -8.65
C GLY A 209 7.02 1.14 -8.22
N GLU A 210 7.18 1.44 -6.92
CA GLU A 210 7.15 2.80 -6.39
C GLU A 210 8.23 3.66 -7.05
N ALA A 211 7.86 4.81 -7.58
CA ALA A 211 8.73 5.64 -8.42
C ALA A 211 10.05 6.08 -7.74
N LEU A 212 10.01 6.35 -6.44
CA LEU A 212 11.16 6.80 -5.65
C LEU A 212 11.95 5.67 -4.99
N ALA A 213 11.49 4.43 -5.09
CA ALA A 213 12.18 3.28 -4.51
C ALA A 213 13.49 2.95 -5.21
N ALA A 214 14.36 2.20 -4.53
CA ALA A 214 15.69 1.91 -5.04
C ALA A 214 15.66 1.16 -6.38
N LEU A 215 14.88 0.10 -6.53
CA LEU A 215 14.79 -0.68 -7.76
C LEU A 215 14.26 0.16 -8.94
N SER A 216 13.24 0.99 -8.73
CA SER A 216 12.71 1.87 -9.78
C SER A 216 13.75 2.88 -10.28
N ARG A 217 14.54 3.45 -9.36
CA ARG A 217 15.65 4.34 -9.74
C ARG A 217 16.78 3.59 -10.47
N ILE A 218 17.06 2.35 -10.07
CA ILE A 218 18.03 1.47 -10.77
C ILE A 218 17.55 1.18 -12.18
N ALA A 219 16.28 0.78 -12.35
CA ALA A 219 15.67 0.51 -13.65
C ALA A 219 15.59 1.74 -14.57
N ASN A 220 15.44 2.94 -13.99
CA ASN A 220 15.45 4.21 -14.70
C ASN A 220 16.88 4.74 -15.02
N GLY A 221 17.95 4.07 -14.54
CA GLY A 221 19.33 4.55 -14.68
C GLY A 221 19.66 5.79 -13.82
N THR A 222 18.76 6.20 -12.91
CA THR A 222 18.92 7.40 -12.06
C THR A 222 19.48 7.08 -10.66
N HIS A 223 19.73 5.81 -10.34
CA HIS A 223 20.32 5.44 -9.07
C HIS A 223 21.81 5.83 -9.01
N LYS A 224 22.22 6.47 -7.90
CA LYS A 224 23.56 7.06 -7.76
C LYS A 224 24.71 6.06 -7.92
N TYR A 225 24.52 4.83 -7.43
CA TYR A 225 25.63 3.85 -7.31
C TYR A 225 25.46 2.63 -8.19
N VAL A 226 24.23 2.31 -8.62
CA VAL A 226 23.93 1.07 -9.36
C VAL A 226 23.32 1.41 -10.71
N LYS A 227 23.93 0.87 -11.76
CA LYS A 227 23.36 0.82 -13.13
C LYS A 227 23.24 -0.64 -13.54
N ILE A 228 22.15 -1.00 -14.17
CA ILE A 228 21.98 -2.34 -14.74
C ILE A 228 22.98 -2.54 -15.88
N LYS A 229 23.49 -3.74 -15.95
CA LYS A 229 24.36 -4.19 -17.05
C LYS A 229 23.96 -5.60 -17.52
N PRO A 230 24.29 -5.97 -18.76
CA PRO A 230 24.09 -7.33 -19.22
C PRO A 230 24.77 -8.35 -18.28
N GLY A 231 24.06 -9.47 -18.01
CA GLY A 231 24.50 -10.47 -17.04
C GLY A 231 23.96 -10.28 -15.61
N ASP A 232 23.34 -9.13 -15.29
CA ASP A 232 22.62 -8.96 -14.02
C ASP A 232 21.37 -9.84 -13.97
N THR A 233 21.13 -10.48 -12.84
CA THR A 233 19.86 -11.15 -12.55
C THR A 233 19.10 -10.38 -11.50
N VAL A 234 17.86 -10.00 -11.80
CA VAL A 234 16.96 -9.27 -10.90
C VAL A 234 15.81 -10.18 -10.48
N VAL A 235 15.68 -10.40 -9.18
CA VAL A 235 14.65 -11.25 -8.58
C VAL A 235 13.64 -10.39 -7.84
N PHE A 236 12.36 -10.49 -8.21
CA PHE A 236 11.25 -9.96 -7.44
C PHE A 236 10.77 -11.02 -6.46
N SER A 237 11.18 -10.91 -5.20
CA SER A 237 10.71 -11.78 -4.12
C SER A 237 9.49 -11.17 -3.43
N SER A 238 8.49 -10.84 -4.25
CA SER A 238 7.19 -10.29 -3.84
C SER A 238 6.17 -10.47 -4.97
N ASN A 239 4.88 -10.46 -4.63
CA ASN A 239 3.81 -10.27 -5.61
C ASN A 239 3.37 -8.79 -5.61
N PRO A 240 2.88 -8.27 -6.76
CA PRO A 240 2.21 -6.97 -6.77
C PRO A 240 0.99 -6.99 -5.84
N ILE A 241 0.88 -6.02 -4.94
CA ILE A 241 -0.35 -5.80 -4.19
C ILE A 241 -1.44 -5.23 -5.14
N PRO A 242 -2.72 -5.37 -4.82
CA PRO A 242 -3.80 -4.81 -5.63
C PRO A 242 -3.52 -3.35 -6.01
N GLY A 243 -3.69 -3.03 -7.31
CA GLY A 243 -3.41 -1.70 -7.86
C GLY A 243 -1.97 -1.45 -8.34
N ASN A 244 -0.98 -2.23 -7.93
CA ASN A 244 0.43 -1.98 -8.28
C ASN A 244 0.95 -2.77 -9.50
N ALA A 245 0.16 -3.69 -10.06
CA ALA A 245 0.58 -4.56 -11.16
C ALA A 245 1.14 -3.77 -12.37
N TYR A 246 0.50 -2.67 -12.75
CA TYR A 246 0.96 -1.80 -13.83
C TYR A 246 2.35 -1.21 -13.53
N SER A 247 2.53 -0.63 -12.35
CA SER A 247 3.81 -0.01 -11.94
C SER A 247 4.95 -1.03 -11.88
N VAL A 248 4.68 -2.23 -11.37
CA VAL A 248 5.65 -3.33 -11.34
C VAL A 248 6.03 -3.74 -12.77
N ASN A 249 5.05 -3.93 -13.66
CA ASN A 249 5.32 -4.28 -15.06
C ASN A 249 6.14 -3.22 -15.80
N VAL A 250 5.93 -1.93 -15.52
CA VAL A 250 6.76 -0.85 -16.08
C VAL A 250 8.23 -1.00 -15.64
N VAL A 251 8.49 -1.30 -14.36
CA VAL A 251 9.86 -1.52 -13.85
C VAL A 251 10.46 -2.78 -14.47
N VAL A 252 9.74 -3.89 -14.53
CA VAL A 252 10.17 -5.14 -15.15
C VAL A 252 10.61 -4.92 -16.61
N ASN A 253 9.77 -4.24 -17.41
CA ASN A 253 10.10 -3.95 -18.81
C ASN A 253 11.36 -3.08 -18.96
N LYS A 254 11.59 -2.11 -18.05
CA LYS A 254 12.80 -1.27 -18.07
C LYS A 254 14.05 -2.09 -17.74
N LEU A 255 13.97 -3.02 -16.80
CA LEU A 255 15.07 -3.92 -16.45
C LEU A 255 15.45 -4.85 -17.61
N PHE A 256 14.47 -5.43 -18.31
CA PHE A 256 14.70 -6.21 -19.53
C PHE A 256 15.37 -5.37 -20.63
N ARG A 257 14.88 -4.14 -20.87
CA ARG A 257 15.49 -3.22 -21.86
C ARG A 257 16.92 -2.83 -21.50
N ALA A 258 17.26 -2.81 -20.21
CA ALA A 258 18.63 -2.56 -19.74
C ALA A 258 19.53 -3.80 -19.81
N GLY A 259 19.03 -4.96 -20.27
CA GLY A 259 19.78 -6.20 -20.47
C GLY A 259 19.84 -7.13 -19.25
N ALA A 260 19.04 -6.92 -18.23
CA ALA A 260 18.95 -7.82 -17.10
C ALA A 260 18.08 -9.06 -17.40
N LYS A 261 18.44 -10.20 -16.81
CA LYS A 261 17.51 -11.33 -16.62
C LYS A 261 16.59 -10.99 -15.44
N VAL A 262 15.28 -11.00 -15.65
CA VAL A 262 14.32 -10.67 -14.60
C VAL A 262 13.47 -11.89 -14.25
N LEU A 263 13.41 -12.20 -12.96
CA LEU A 263 12.63 -13.29 -12.40
C LEU A 263 11.56 -12.70 -11.48
N THR A 264 10.31 -12.96 -11.82
CA THR A 264 9.13 -12.63 -11.00
C THR A 264 8.57 -13.90 -10.38
N ASN A 265 7.79 -13.77 -9.32
CA ASN A 265 7.12 -14.93 -8.72
C ASN A 265 6.09 -15.52 -9.70
N THR A 266 6.20 -16.83 -9.93
CA THR A 266 5.28 -17.60 -10.75
C THR A 266 4.98 -18.94 -10.07
N ALA A 267 3.99 -19.68 -10.57
CA ALA A 267 3.69 -21.04 -10.09
C ALA A 267 4.87 -22.02 -10.20
N PHE A 268 5.84 -21.73 -11.07
CA PHE A 268 6.97 -22.63 -11.35
C PHE A 268 8.23 -22.33 -10.51
N ASN A 269 8.42 -21.10 -10.04
CA ASN A 269 9.66 -20.71 -9.38
C ASN A 269 9.54 -20.38 -7.89
N ASN A 270 8.33 -20.21 -7.37
CA ASN A 270 8.04 -19.99 -5.94
C ASN A 270 8.98 -18.99 -5.24
N LEU A 271 9.20 -17.84 -5.84
CA LEU A 271 10.12 -16.79 -5.29
C LEU A 271 9.48 -15.96 -4.19
N HIS A 272 8.19 -16.14 -3.98
CA HIS A 272 7.42 -15.45 -2.95
C HIS A 272 6.25 -16.32 -2.48
N THR A 273 5.85 -16.14 -1.24
CA THR A 273 4.58 -16.63 -0.69
C THR A 273 3.92 -15.50 0.08
N SER A 274 2.61 -15.50 0.12
CA SER A 274 1.86 -14.54 0.93
C SER A 274 2.09 -14.78 2.43
N GLY A 275 1.97 -13.73 3.22
CA GLY A 275 1.88 -13.82 4.67
C GLY A 275 0.46 -14.14 5.16
N HIS A 276 -0.52 -14.17 4.25
CA HIS A 276 -1.94 -14.33 4.56
C HIS A 276 -2.45 -15.72 4.16
N ALA A 277 -3.42 -16.20 4.93
CA ALA A 277 -4.06 -17.50 4.77
C ALA A 277 -4.82 -17.62 3.46
N SER A 278 -4.61 -18.72 2.73
CA SER A 278 -5.41 -19.14 1.59
C SER A 278 -6.67 -19.91 2.04
N GLN A 279 -7.55 -20.30 1.13
CA GLN A 279 -8.88 -20.85 1.45
C GLN A 279 -8.85 -21.99 2.46
N GLU A 280 -7.96 -22.99 2.27
CA GLU A 280 -7.91 -24.15 3.16
C GLU A 280 -7.39 -23.79 4.57
N GLU A 281 -6.52 -22.78 4.68
CA GLU A 281 -6.04 -22.28 5.96
C GLU A 281 -7.13 -21.47 6.66
N GLN A 282 -7.93 -20.70 5.91
CA GLN A 282 -9.08 -19.95 6.44
C GLN A 282 -10.16 -20.92 6.98
N LYS A 283 -10.45 -21.98 6.23
CA LYS A 283 -11.34 -23.07 6.70
C LYS A 283 -10.80 -23.75 7.94
N LEU A 284 -9.48 -24.03 7.98
CA LEU A 284 -8.83 -24.64 9.15
C LEU A 284 -8.94 -23.76 10.40
N MET A 285 -8.78 -22.45 10.27
CA MET A 285 -8.99 -21.51 11.40
C MET A 285 -10.40 -21.62 11.97
N MET A 286 -11.42 -21.63 11.12
CA MET A 286 -12.81 -21.79 11.54
C MET A 286 -13.09 -23.16 12.17
N LEU A 287 -12.51 -24.24 11.65
CA LEU A 287 -12.63 -25.60 12.21
C LEU A 287 -11.95 -25.73 13.57
N LEU A 288 -10.79 -25.09 13.79
CA LEU A 288 -10.10 -25.08 15.07
C LEU A 288 -10.87 -24.27 16.11
N THR A 289 -11.35 -23.08 15.74
CA THR A 289 -11.99 -22.16 16.68
C THR A 289 -13.49 -22.37 16.85
N ARG A 290 -14.17 -23.06 15.95
CA ARG A 290 -15.61 -23.42 15.97
C ARG A 290 -16.53 -22.28 16.39
N PRO A 291 -16.46 -21.11 15.71
CA PRO A 291 -17.21 -19.94 16.16
C PRO A 291 -18.72 -20.10 15.91
N LYS A 292 -19.54 -19.52 16.77
CA LYS A 292 -20.99 -19.41 16.55
C LYS A 292 -21.30 -18.43 15.43
N TYR A 293 -20.57 -17.30 15.39
CA TYR A 293 -20.71 -16.25 14.38
C TYR A 293 -19.35 -15.96 13.72
N PHE A 294 -19.41 -15.60 12.46
CA PHE A 294 -18.24 -15.31 11.65
C PHE A 294 -18.30 -13.89 11.05
N PHE A 295 -17.18 -13.19 11.10
CA PHE A 295 -17.02 -11.88 10.52
C PHE A 295 -15.69 -11.80 9.76
N PRO A 296 -15.70 -11.92 8.41
CA PRO A 296 -14.53 -11.71 7.60
C PRO A 296 -14.08 -10.26 7.66
N VAL A 297 -12.80 -10.04 7.92
CA VAL A 297 -12.17 -8.71 8.00
C VAL A 297 -10.93 -8.66 7.11
N HIS A 298 -10.31 -7.49 6.98
CA HIS A 298 -9.02 -7.30 6.31
C HIS A 298 -8.99 -7.82 4.86
N GLY A 299 -9.62 -7.09 3.94
CA GLY A 299 -9.66 -7.40 2.52
C GLY A 299 -10.62 -6.49 1.76
N GLU A 300 -10.61 -6.59 0.43
CA GLU A 300 -11.62 -5.94 -0.39
C GLU A 300 -12.96 -6.67 -0.24
N TYR A 301 -14.09 -6.00 -0.50
CA TYR A 301 -15.43 -6.55 -0.30
C TYR A 301 -15.62 -7.93 -0.97
N ARG A 302 -15.08 -8.15 -2.17
CA ARG A 302 -15.13 -9.46 -2.85
C ARG A 302 -14.44 -10.56 -2.05
N MET A 303 -13.31 -10.24 -1.41
CA MET A 303 -12.57 -11.19 -0.57
C MET A 303 -13.34 -11.54 0.70
N LEU A 304 -13.98 -10.54 1.33
CA LEU A 304 -14.83 -10.75 2.50
C LEU A 304 -16.03 -11.65 2.13
N LYS A 305 -16.62 -11.42 0.95
CA LYS A 305 -17.75 -12.20 0.47
C LYS A 305 -17.39 -13.67 0.24
N ILE A 306 -16.27 -13.93 -0.42
CA ILE A 306 -15.77 -15.30 -0.65
C ILE A 306 -15.45 -15.98 0.68
N HIS A 307 -14.80 -15.28 1.63
CA HIS A 307 -14.48 -15.85 2.93
C HIS A 307 -15.74 -16.21 3.74
N ALA A 308 -16.81 -15.39 3.65
CA ALA A 308 -18.10 -15.72 4.22
C ALA A 308 -18.78 -16.93 3.53
N GLU A 309 -18.57 -17.13 2.23
CA GLU A 309 -19.03 -18.31 1.52
C GLU A 309 -18.26 -19.57 1.98
N LEU A 310 -16.94 -19.48 2.15
CA LEU A 310 -16.10 -20.56 2.69
C LEU A 310 -16.52 -20.99 4.11
N SER A 311 -17.10 -20.09 4.92
CA SER A 311 -17.58 -20.43 6.24
C SER A 311 -18.73 -21.44 6.22
N GLN A 312 -19.52 -21.47 5.15
CA GLN A 312 -20.60 -22.42 4.95
C GLN A 312 -20.07 -23.82 4.69
N ASP A 313 -18.93 -23.96 3.98
CA ASP A 313 -18.29 -25.26 3.74
C ASP A 313 -17.86 -25.95 5.04
N VAL A 314 -17.65 -25.18 6.11
CA VAL A 314 -17.26 -25.71 7.43
C VAL A 314 -18.41 -25.72 8.45
N GLY A 315 -19.64 -25.51 7.98
CA GLY A 315 -20.87 -25.67 8.78
C GLY A 315 -21.36 -24.44 9.52
N ILE A 316 -20.83 -23.23 9.25
CA ILE A 316 -21.36 -21.98 9.81
C ILE A 316 -22.56 -21.56 8.94
N PRO A 317 -23.78 -21.40 9.52
CA PRO A 317 -24.95 -20.97 8.76
C PRO A 317 -24.76 -19.61 8.10
N PRO A 318 -25.31 -19.36 6.90
CA PRO A 318 -25.17 -18.08 6.19
C PRO A 318 -25.62 -16.87 7.02
N GLU A 319 -26.69 -17.04 7.81
CA GLU A 319 -27.24 -16.00 8.70
C GLU A 319 -26.30 -15.64 9.86
N ASN A 320 -25.33 -16.50 10.17
CA ASN A 320 -24.31 -16.29 11.20
C ASN A 320 -23.01 -15.68 10.64
N SER A 321 -22.94 -15.41 9.34
CA SER A 321 -21.80 -14.77 8.68
C SER A 321 -22.11 -13.33 8.29
N PHE A 322 -21.34 -12.35 8.80
CA PHE A 322 -21.58 -10.93 8.61
C PHE A 322 -20.57 -10.33 7.62
N VAL A 323 -20.98 -10.03 6.40
CA VAL A 323 -20.15 -9.28 5.43
C VAL A 323 -20.50 -7.81 5.51
N LEU A 324 -19.62 -7.00 6.07
CA LEU A 324 -19.87 -5.62 6.43
C LEU A 324 -18.88 -4.65 5.75
N SER A 325 -19.30 -3.41 5.67
CA SER A 325 -18.49 -2.27 5.19
C SER A 325 -18.01 -1.42 6.37
N ASN A 326 -17.06 -0.53 6.11
CA ASN A 326 -16.61 0.44 7.12
C ASN A 326 -17.79 1.25 7.66
N GLY A 327 -17.88 1.34 9.00
CA GLY A 327 -18.98 2.02 9.70
C GLY A 327 -20.14 1.12 10.08
N ASP A 328 -20.28 -0.07 9.49
CA ASP A 328 -21.26 -1.05 9.97
C ASP A 328 -20.77 -1.65 11.30
N THR A 329 -21.69 -2.00 12.19
CA THR A 329 -21.37 -2.52 13.52
C THR A 329 -22.07 -3.82 13.82
N ILE A 330 -21.46 -4.65 14.67
CA ILE A 330 -22.06 -5.85 15.26
C ILE A 330 -22.25 -5.60 16.74
N LEU A 331 -23.45 -5.84 17.24
CA LEU A 331 -23.75 -5.84 18.66
C LEU A 331 -23.73 -7.27 19.19
N LEU A 332 -22.91 -7.50 20.21
CA LEU A 332 -22.84 -8.76 20.92
C LEU A 332 -23.54 -8.62 22.27
N ASN A 333 -24.56 -9.43 22.52
CA ASN A 333 -25.31 -9.41 23.77
C ASN A 333 -25.72 -10.82 24.18
N ASN A 334 -25.34 -11.26 25.39
CA ASN A 334 -25.65 -12.59 25.94
C ASN A 334 -25.34 -13.75 24.95
N GLY A 335 -24.19 -13.69 24.26
CA GLY A 335 -23.78 -14.72 23.30
C GLY A 335 -24.50 -14.67 21.95
N GLU A 336 -25.32 -13.65 21.70
CA GLU A 336 -26.01 -13.42 20.42
C GLU A 336 -25.39 -12.22 19.70
N ALA A 337 -25.11 -12.37 18.39
CA ALA A 337 -24.60 -11.31 17.53
C ALA A 337 -25.69 -10.83 16.57
N ARG A 338 -25.80 -9.53 16.39
CA ARG A 338 -26.72 -8.89 15.43
C ARG A 338 -26.14 -7.61 14.88
N LEU A 339 -26.64 -7.15 13.75
CA LEU A 339 -26.27 -5.85 13.21
C LEU A 339 -26.67 -4.72 14.18
N GLY A 340 -25.76 -3.80 14.37
CA GLY A 340 -25.96 -2.58 15.15
C GLY A 340 -26.22 -1.36 14.26
N PRO A 341 -26.35 -0.17 14.87
CA PRO A 341 -26.49 1.07 14.14
C PRO A 341 -25.21 1.38 13.37
N ARG A 342 -25.35 1.90 12.15
CA ARG A 342 -24.20 2.33 11.35
C ARG A 342 -23.59 3.60 11.94
N ILE A 343 -22.26 3.60 12.07
CA ILE A 343 -21.47 4.78 12.45
C ILE A 343 -21.01 5.47 11.17
N HIS A 344 -21.14 6.79 11.13
CA HIS A 344 -20.60 7.57 10.02
C HIS A 344 -19.08 7.53 10.03
N VAL A 345 -18.47 7.07 8.93
CA VAL A 345 -17.01 7.04 8.73
C VAL A 345 -16.70 7.57 7.34
N GLU A 346 -15.65 8.35 7.26
CA GLU A 346 -15.12 8.89 6.01
C GLU A 346 -13.61 8.58 5.91
N ASP A 347 -13.11 8.55 4.67
CA ASP A 347 -11.69 8.41 4.43
C ASP A 347 -10.94 9.66 4.92
N ILE A 348 -9.86 9.46 5.66
CA ILE A 348 -8.95 10.52 6.09
C ILE A 348 -7.73 10.49 5.18
N TYR A 349 -7.60 11.51 4.34
CA TYR A 349 -6.48 11.63 3.42
C TYR A 349 -5.32 12.37 4.10
N VAL A 350 -4.12 11.77 4.06
CA VAL A 350 -2.90 12.37 4.60
C VAL A 350 -2.11 12.99 3.46
N ASP A 351 -1.78 14.27 3.54
CA ASP A 351 -0.97 15.00 2.58
C ASP A 351 0.32 15.52 3.24
N GLY A 352 1.42 14.87 2.97
CA GLY A 352 2.70 15.19 3.59
C GLY A 352 2.65 15.04 5.11
N ASN A 353 2.75 16.14 5.84
CA ASN A 353 2.65 16.17 7.31
C ASN A 353 1.27 16.63 7.82
N ASP A 354 0.36 16.99 6.94
CA ASP A 354 -0.98 17.42 7.31
C ASP A 354 -1.89 16.22 7.47
N ILE A 355 -2.39 16.03 8.68
CA ILE A 355 -3.34 14.99 9.07
C ILE A 355 -4.76 15.53 9.27
N SER A 356 -4.99 16.83 9.03
CA SER A 356 -6.31 17.45 9.14
C SER A 356 -7.26 17.00 8.02
N GLY A 357 -6.72 16.24 7.06
CA GLY A 357 -7.43 15.70 5.91
C GLY A 357 -7.47 16.66 4.72
N LEU A 358 -7.30 16.11 3.51
CA LEU A 358 -7.59 16.83 2.27
C LEU A 358 -9.10 16.88 2.07
N SER A 359 -9.64 18.07 1.75
CA SER A 359 -11.04 18.14 1.33
C SER A 359 -11.24 17.39 0.02
N THR A 360 -12.40 16.80 -0.16
CA THR A 360 -12.81 16.13 -1.41
C THR A 360 -12.71 17.05 -2.62
N ALA A 361 -12.86 18.36 -2.41
CA ALA A 361 -12.68 19.39 -3.45
C ALA A 361 -11.22 19.40 -3.96
N VAL A 362 -10.22 19.39 -3.07
CA VAL A 362 -8.80 19.39 -3.46
C VAL A 362 -8.43 18.08 -4.18
N LEU A 363 -8.97 16.95 -3.77
CA LEU A 363 -8.75 15.67 -4.45
C LEU A 363 -9.32 15.69 -5.87
N ARG A 364 -10.55 16.21 -6.05
CA ARG A 364 -11.18 16.39 -7.37
C ARG A 364 -10.37 17.33 -8.26
N ASP A 365 -9.88 18.42 -7.71
CA ASP A 365 -9.03 19.37 -8.44
C ASP A 365 -7.73 18.71 -8.90
N ARG A 366 -7.05 17.95 -8.03
CA ARG A 366 -5.83 17.20 -8.39
C ARG A 366 -6.09 16.16 -9.47
N GLN A 367 -7.21 15.45 -9.39
CA GLN A 367 -7.60 14.47 -10.41
C GLN A 367 -7.82 15.15 -11.76
N MET A 368 -8.62 16.22 -11.80
CA MET A 368 -8.88 17.00 -13.02
C MET A 368 -7.57 17.55 -13.62
N LEU A 369 -6.67 18.09 -12.79
CA LEU A 369 -5.36 18.58 -13.23
C LEU A 369 -4.49 17.46 -13.81
N SER A 370 -4.54 16.25 -13.26
CA SER A 370 -3.74 15.11 -13.75
C SER A 370 -4.28 14.51 -15.06
N GLU A 371 -5.60 14.51 -15.25
CA GLU A 371 -6.26 13.92 -16.43
C GLU A 371 -6.33 14.89 -17.60
N ASP A 372 -6.81 16.10 -17.38
CA ASP A 372 -7.17 17.06 -18.43
C ASP A 372 -6.34 18.35 -18.42
N GLY A 373 -5.53 18.57 -17.35
CA GLY A 373 -4.72 19.76 -17.21
C GLY A 373 -5.50 21.02 -16.84
N MET A 374 -4.91 22.20 -17.09
CA MET A 374 -5.51 23.47 -16.74
C MET A 374 -5.46 24.51 -17.88
N VAL A 375 -6.43 25.40 -17.87
CA VAL A 375 -6.53 26.59 -18.71
C VAL A 375 -6.79 27.80 -17.82
N SER A 376 -5.87 28.74 -17.79
CA SER A 376 -6.08 30.05 -17.18
C SER A 376 -6.41 31.06 -18.25
N ILE A 377 -7.41 31.90 -18.00
CA ILE A 377 -7.76 33.00 -18.92
C ILE A 377 -7.71 34.33 -18.18
N LEU A 378 -6.90 35.26 -18.73
CA LEU A 378 -6.71 36.59 -18.22
C LEU A 378 -7.71 37.53 -18.88
N ILE A 379 -8.55 38.19 -18.08
CA ILE A 379 -9.59 39.13 -18.53
C ILE A 379 -9.28 40.49 -17.94
N SER A 380 -8.85 41.42 -18.78
CA SER A 380 -8.57 42.80 -18.39
C SER A 380 -9.76 43.68 -18.68
N MET A 381 -10.32 44.34 -17.67
CA MET A 381 -11.52 45.17 -17.82
C MET A 381 -11.46 46.45 -16.98
N ASP A 382 -12.26 47.43 -17.39
CA ASP A 382 -12.59 48.60 -16.58
C ASP A 382 -14.02 48.44 -16.03
N SER A 383 -14.13 48.24 -14.72
CA SER A 383 -15.43 48.04 -14.07
C SER A 383 -16.32 49.27 -14.03
N ARG A 384 -15.80 50.47 -14.29
CA ARG A 384 -16.59 51.72 -14.36
C ARG A 384 -17.28 51.84 -15.70
N SER A 385 -16.55 51.59 -16.79
CA SER A 385 -17.09 51.69 -18.14
C SER A 385 -17.78 50.37 -18.62
N GLY A 386 -17.62 49.28 -17.87
CA GLY A 386 -18.13 47.94 -18.27
C GLY A 386 -17.51 47.41 -19.54
N LYS A 387 -16.26 47.79 -19.86
CA LYS A 387 -15.59 47.39 -21.12
C LYS A 387 -14.34 46.55 -20.88
N LEU A 388 -14.10 45.61 -21.80
CA LEU A 388 -12.81 44.95 -21.88
C LEU A 388 -11.73 45.93 -22.34
N LEU A 389 -10.59 45.95 -21.66
CA LEU A 389 -9.44 46.79 -22.01
C LEU A 389 -8.57 46.13 -23.08
N THR A 390 -8.47 44.84 -23.05
CA THR A 390 -7.72 44.03 -24.02
C THR A 390 -8.49 42.76 -24.32
N ARG A 391 -8.14 42.10 -25.42
CA ARG A 391 -8.64 40.74 -25.70
C ARG A 391 -8.24 39.81 -24.58
N PRO A 392 -9.14 38.90 -24.11
CA PRO A 392 -8.78 37.86 -23.17
C PRO A 392 -7.63 36.99 -23.70
N VAL A 393 -6.71 36.60 -22.80
CA VAL A 393 -5.52 35.80 -23.15
C VAL A 393 -5.57 34.47 -22.40
N ILE A 394 -5.42 33.38 -23.16
CA ILE A 394 -5.44 32.02 -22.62
C ILE A 394 -4.02 31.51 -22.43
N ILE A 395 -3.76 30.91 -21.26
CA ILE A 395 -2.55 30.16 -20.91
C ILE A 395 -2.98 28.74 -20.52
N SER A 396 -2.32 27.74 -21.09
CA SER A 396 -2.61 26.33 -20.83
C SER A 396 -1.38 25.58 -20.27
N ARG A 397 -1.62 24.64 -19.36
CA ARG A 397 -0.63 23.66 -18.88
C ARG A 397 -1.28 22.29 -18.75
N GLY A 398 -0.63 21.27 -19.32
CA GLY A 398 -1.10 19.87 -19.26
C GLY A 398 -2.33 19.55 -20.11
N PHE A 399 -3.00 20.54 -20.70
CA PHE A 399 -4.17 20.34 -21.56
C PHE A 399 -3.78 20.21 -23.04
N VAL A 400 -3.19 21.25 -23.63
CA VAL A 400 -2.75 21.26 -25.04
C VAL A 400 -1.37 21.90 -25.17
N TYR A 401 -0.64 21.49 -26.22
CA TYR A 401 0.59 22.18 -26.59
C TYR A 401 0.26 23.48 -27.34
N MET A 402 0.55 24.60 -26.72
CA MET A 402 0.11 25.92 -27.17
C MET A 402 0.53 26.26 -28.60
N LYS A 403 1.73 25.84 -29.03
CA LYS A 403 2.22 26.13 -30.41
C LYS A 403 1.40 25.45 -31.47
N ASP A 404 1.01 24.19 -31.28
CA ASP A 404 0.26 23.41 -32.24
C ASP A 404 -1.25 23.68 -32.17
N SER A 405 -1.71 24.30 -31.11
CA SER A 405 -3.13 24.57 -30.86
C SER A 405 -3.52 26.04 -31.03
N PHE A 406 -2.69 26.83 -31.69
CA PHE A 406 -2.86 28.28 -31.82
C PHE A 406 -4.23 28.68 -32.34
N HIS A 407 -4.73 28.05 -33.40
CA HIS A 407 -6.04 28.35 -33.99
C HIS A 407 -7.19 28.09 -32.97
N MET A 408 -7.17 26.95 -32.32
CA MET A 408 -8.17 26.59 -31.32
C MET A 408 -8.18 27.57 -30.12
N ILE A 409 -7.00 27.98 -29.65
CA ILE A 409 -6.87 28.94 -28.55
C ILE A 409 -7.40 30.31 -29.00
N ARG A 410 -7.07 30.79 -30.19
CA ARG A 410 -7.57 32.05 -30.73
C ARG A 410 -9.09 32.05 -30.94
N GLU A 411 -9.68 30.96 -31.41
CA GLU A 411 -11.13 30.80 -31.49
C GLU A 411 -11.77 30.89 -30.08
N ALA A 412 -11.17 30.22 -29.09
CA ALA A 412 -11.64 30.26 -27.70
C ALA A 412 -11.59 31.67 -27.09
N GLU A 413 -10.48 32.37 -27.30
CA GLU A 413 -10.32 33.77 -26.85
C GLU A 413 -11.39 34.69 -27.47
N LYS A 414 -11.61 34.57 -28.76
CA LYS A 414 -12.63 35.35 -29.49
C LYS A 414 -14.05 35.02 -29.02
N LEU A 415 -14.33 33.76 -28.74
CA LEU A 415 -15.64 33.34 -28.23
C LEU A 415 -15.92 33.92 -26.85
N VAL A 416 -14.94 33.90 -25.95
CA VAL A 416 -15.05 34.54 -24.63
C VAL A 416 -15.20 36.06 -24.78
N GLU A 417 -14.40 36.73 -25.62
CA GLU A 417 -14.51 38.18 -25.89
C GLU A 417 -15.93 38.54 -26.33
N THR A 418 -16.51 37.77 -27.26
CA THR A 418 -17.87 38.00 -27.77
C THR A 418 -18.93 37.83 -26.71
N ASN A 419 -18.85 36.75 -25.90
CA ASN A 419 -19.84 36.47 -24.86
C ASN A 419 -19.75 37.46 -23.71
N LEU A 420 -18.53 37.85 -23.31
CA LEU A 420 -18.33 38.86 -22.27
C LEU A 420 -18.76 40.25 -22.74
N SER A 421 -18.51 40.64 -23.99
CA SER A 421 -18.96 41.94 -24.52
C SER A 421 -20.50 42.06 -24.53
N LYS A 422 -21.23 40.97 -24.74
CA LYS A 422 -22.69 40.94 -24.60
C LYS A 422 -23.14 41.06 -23.13
N LEU A 423 -22.48 40.29 -22.25
CA LEU A 423 -22.80 40.28 -20.80
C LEU A 423 -22.58 41.63 -20.15
N LEU A 424 -21.51 42.32 -20.52
CA LEU A 424 -21.10 43.63 -19.96
C LEU A 424 -21.96 44.84 -20.43
N GLN A 425 -22.95 44.63 -21.29
CA GLN A 425 -23.94 45.65 -21.65
C GLN A 425 -24.93 45.94 -20.49
N GLY A 426 -25.06 45.03 -19.53
CA GLY A 426 -25.89 45.17 -18.35
C GLY A 426 -25.10 45.28 -17.05
N LYS A 427 -25.82 45.44 -15.92
CA LYS A 427 -25.17 45.35 -14.59
C LYS A 427 -24.69 43.91 -14.39
N THR A 428 -23.38 43.72 -14.23
CA THR A 428 -22.76 42.39 -14.16
C THR A 428 -21.84 42.30 -12.97
N THR A 429 -21.86 41.18 -12.29
CA THR A 429 -20.98 40.84 -11.16
C THR A 429 -19.73 40.11 -11.64
N PHE A 430 -18.65 40.14 -10.85
CA PHE A 430 -17.43 39.33 -11.13
C PHE A 430 -17.73 37.83 -11.15
N GLY A 431 -18.71 37.39 -10.35
CA GLY A 431 -19.16 35.97 -10.34
C GLY A 431 -19.76 35.56 -11.68
N GLU A 432 -20.64 36.36 -12.24
CA GLU A 432 -21.24 36.10 -13.56
C GLU A 432 -20.21 36.09 -14.69
N ILE A 433 -19.24 37.01 -14.66
CA ILE A 433 -18.14 37.04 -15.63
C ILE A 433 -17.33 35.73 -15.55
N LYS A 434 -16.98 35.29 -14.34
CA LYS A 434 -16.24 34.01 -14.13
C LYS A 434 -17.03 32.80 -14.61
N ASN A 435 -18.32 32.73 -14.28
CA ASN A 435 -19.18 31.61 -14.68
C ASN A 435 -19.39 31.56 -16.18
N THR A 436 -19.76 32.68 -16.82
CA THR A 436 -19.91 32.77 -18.28
C THR A 436 -18.63 32.38 -19.01
N THR A 437 -17.48 32.81 -18.51
CA THR A 437 -16.18 32.46 -19.08
C THR A 437 -15.91 30.95 -18.97
N ARG A 438 -16.17 30.38 -17.77
CA ARG A 438 -15.97 28.96 -17.52
C ARG A 438 -16.88 28.12 -18.40
N ASP A 439 -18.17 28.41 -18.47
CA ASP A 439 -19.15 27.69 -19.26
C ASP A 439 -18.85 27.75 -20.76
N THR A 440 -18.45 28.94 -21.23
CA THR A 440 -18.05 29.16 -22.63
C THR A 440 -16.85 28.27 -23.01
N LEU A 441 -15.79 28.31 -22.21
CA LEU A 441 -14.57 27.54 -22.48
C LEU A 441 -14.76 26.05 -22.28
N SER A 442 -15.46 25.62 -21.24
CA SER A 442 -15.74 24.22 -20.97
C SER A 442 -16.50 23.58 -22.13
N SER A 443 -17.60 24.21 -22.58
CA SER A 443 -18.39 23.75 -23.71
C SER A 443 -17.60 23.73 -25.02
N TYR A 444 -16.76 24.72 -25.26
CA TYR A 444 -15.92 24.81 -26.44
C TYR A 444 -14.84 23.73 -26.47
N PHE A 445 -14.06 23.61 -25.39
CA PHE A 445 -12.97 22.63 -25.32
C PHE A 445 -13.49 21.19 -25.33
N TYR A 446 -14.56 20.89 -24.61
CA TYR A 446 -15.17 19.56 -24.65
C TYR A 446 -15.63 19.18 -26.07
N ARG A 447 -16.25 20.11 -26.80
CA ARG A 447 -16.69 19.87 -28.18
C ARG A 447 -15.52 19.59 -29.13
N LYS A 448 -14.39 20.32 -28.96
CA LYS A 448 -13.20 20.19 -29.81
C LYS A 448 -12.29 19.00 -29.43
N THR A 449 -12.16 18.70 -28.15
CA THR A 449 -11.12 17.76 -27.64
C THR A 449 -11.66 16.58 -26.83
N LYS A 450 -12.94 16.61 -26.45
CA LYS A 450 -13.56 15.67 -25.50
C LYS A 450 -12.91 15.66 -24.11
N ARG A 451 -12.22 16.74 -23.75
CA ARG A 451 -11.58 16.96 -22.43
C ARG A 451 -12.18 18.14 -21.72
N ASN A 452 -12.14 18.10 -20.38
CA ASN A 452 -12.64 19.15 -19.48
C ASN A 452 -11.52 19.69 -18.60
N PRO A 453 -10.60 20.54 -19.12
CA PRO A 453 -9.52 21.08 -18.33
C PRO A 453 -10.07 21.99 -17.22
N MET A 454 -9.34 22.10 -16.11
CA MET A 454 -9.66 23.05 -15.05
C MET A 454 -9.55 24.49 -15.61
N ILE A 455 -10.67 25.22 -15.63
CA ILE A 455 -10.71 26.60 -16.17
C ILE A 455 -10.65 27.60 -15.02
N ILE A 456 -9.63 28.45 -15.02
CA ILE A 456 -9.36 29.48 -14.01
C ILE A 456 -9.46 30.87 -14.64
N PRO A 457 -10.62 31.56 -14.54
CA PRO A 457 -10.75 32.95 -14.96
C PRO A 457 -10.05 33.89 -13.97
N VAL A 458 -9.13 34.71 -14.45
CA VAL A 458 -8.42 35.73 -13.70
C VAL A 458 -8.87 37.10 -14.20
N ILE A 459 -9.57 37.85 -13.37
CA ILE A 459 -10.07 39.20 -13.73
C ILE A 459 -9.11 40.23 -13.17
N MET A 460 -8.57 41.04 -14.07
CA MET A 460 -7.76 42.22 -13.73
C MET A 460 -8.58 43.49 -13.96
N ASN A 461 -8.85 44.22 -12.90
CA ASN A 461 -9.61 45.48 -12.96
C ASN A 461 -8.66 46.66 -12.90
N LYS A 462 -8.83 47.61 -13.82
CA LYS A 462 -8.11 48.89 -13.77
C LYS A 462 -8.54 49.65 -12.52
N LYS A 463 -7.65 49.75 -11.54
CA LYS A 463 -7.79 50.77 -10.48
C LYS A 463 -7.34 52.10 -11.05
N SER A 464 -8.21 53.11 -10.96
CA SER A 464 -7.85 54.50 -11.26
C SER A 464 -6.88 55.03 -10.21
#